data_b3fbd4a71fafd8aa6160db14f1ba799d
#
_entry.id   b3fbd4a71fafd8aa6160db14f1ba799d
#
_cell.length_a   1.000
_cell.length_b   1.000
_cell.length_c   1.000
_cell.angle_alpha   90.00
_cell.angle_beta   90.00
_cell.angle_gamma   90.00
#
_symmetry.space_group_name_H-M   'P 1'
#
loop_
_entity.id
_entity.type
_entity.pdbx_description
1 polymer ?
#
loop_
_entity_poly.entity_id
_entity_poly.type
_entity_poly.pdbx_seq_one_letter_code
_entity_poly.pdbx_strand_id
1 'polypeptide(L)'
;MNKKVIVVGAGASGLMAAGTAAKNGNDVILFERNDKVGRKIMITGKGRCNVTNATFDTKSLIDNVPRNGRFLYSAFSEFSARDTMDFFEELGVPLKVERGNRVFPVSDKAVDIVDALNKFVTVNGVKRKTSRVKSLMISDGEVRGVKTEDGLIHYADSVIVATGGLSYPKTGSTGDGYSFAKQAGHTVTACLPSLVALECREGFCGEAMGLSLRNCALKIIDTKTGKQIYSYFGEMLFTHFGVSGPMILSASAHMRNMEPCRYEIYVDMKPALDDEKLDARILREMSENSNKAISNLVGLLLPRAIINPVVRLSGIKNSTKCNQLTKEERKRLAHTIKNLKLTVLRFRPISEAVITSGGVDVNELSPKTMESKLCRNLYFAGEVIDVDAYTGGFNLQIAFSTGFAAGNAQ
;
A
#
# COMPACT_ATOMS: atom_id res chain seq x y z
N MET A 1 -21.62 30.12 -13.30
CA MET A 1 -22.31 29.23 -14.25
C MET A 1 -21.99 27.80 -13.81
N ASN A 2 -23.01 26.92 -13.75
CA ASN A 2 -22.77 25.52 -13.42
C ASN A 2 -21.99 24.86 -14.56
N LYS A 3 -20.78 24.36 -14.26
CA LYS A 3 -19.99 23.60 -15.23
C LYS A 3 -20.53 22.18 -15.36
N LYS A 4 -20.38 21.61 -16.53
CA LYS A 4 -20.60 20.19 -16.75
C LYS A 4 -19.30 19.42 -16.52
N VAL A 5 -19.26 18.59 -15.48
CA VAL A 5 -18.07 17.85 -15.05
C VAL A 5 -18.27 16.36 -15.30
N ILE A 6 -17.29 15.72 -15.93
CA ILE A 6 -17.25 14.26 -16.04
C ILE A 6 -16.17 13.71 -15.10
N VAL A 7 -16.55 12.73 -14.28
CA VAL A 7 -15.61 11.96 -13.45
C VAL A 7 -15.54 10.54 -13.99
N VAL A 8 -14.35 10.00 -14.21
CA VAL A 8 -14.10 8.68 -14.75
C VAL A 8 -13.53 7.78 -13.66
N GLY A 9 -14.32 6.79 -13.21
CA GLY A 9 -14.00 5.85 -12.14
C GLY A 9 -14.70 6.19 -10.82
N ALA A 10 -15.49 5.25 -10.29
CA ALA A 10 -16.21 5.37 -9.01
C ALA A 10 -15.49 4.61 -7.88
N GLY A 11 -14.17 4.78 -7.77
CA GLY A 11 -13.36 4.42 -6.62
C GLY A 11 -13.39 5.49 -5.53
N ALA A 12 -12.50 5.40 -4.54
CA ALA A 12 -12.42 6.34 -3.43
C ALA A 12 -12.26 7.79 -3.89
N SER A 13 -11.27 8.05 -4.76
CA SER A 13 -10.99 9.40 -5.28
C SER A 13 -12.10 9.92 -6.19
N GLY A 14 -12.67 9.07 -7.04
CA GLY A 14 -13.71 9.49 -7.97
C GLY A 14 -15.05 9.79 -7.29
N LEU A 15 -15.44 9.01 -6.29
CA LEU A 15 -16.63 9.31 -5.49
C LEU A 15 -16.47 10.60 -4.70
N MET A 16 -15.31 10.83 -4.09
CA MET A 16 -15.02 12.09 -3.40
C MET A 16 -15.04 13.26 -4.38
N ALA A 17 -14.35 13.17 -5.53
CA ALA A 17 -14.31 14.23 -6.53
C ALA A 17 -15.69 14.57 -7.10
N ALA A 18 -16.47 13.54 -7.46
CA ALA A 18 -17.81 13.74 -8.02
C ALA A 18 -18.77 14.40 -7.03
N GLY A 19 -18.79 13.92 -5.78
CA GLY A 19 -19.64 14.49 -4.74
C GLY A 19 -19.25 15.93 -4.39
N THR A 20 -17.93 16.23 -4.31
CA THR A 20 -17.42 17.58 -4.02
C THR A 20 -17.76 18.53 -5.16
N ALA A 21 -17.51 18.17 -6.42
CA ALA A 21 -17.86 19.00 -7.56
C ALA A 21 -19.37 19.30 -7.64
N ALA A 22 -20.21 18.29 -7.36
CA ALA A 22 -21.67 18.47 -7.34
C ALA A 22 -22.14 19.32 -6.16
N LYS A 23 -21.54 19.15 -4.96
CA LYS A 23 -21.82 20.01 -3.80
C LYS A 23 -21.52 21.48 -4.07
N ASN A 24 -20.53 21.77 -4.94
CA ASN A 24 -20.20 23.12 -5.40
C ASN A 24 -21.14 23.64 -6.51
N GLY A 25 -22.21 22.92 -6.85
CA GLY A 25 -23.26 23.34 -7.77
C GLY A 25 -23.03 22.96 -9.23
N ASN A 26 -22.08 22.08 -9.55
CA ASN A 26 -21.82 21.64 -10.92
C ASN A 26 -22.74 20.46 -11.34
N ASP A 27 -23.01 20.34 -12.67
CA ASP A 27 -23.71 19.18 -13.25
C ASP A 27 -22.72 18.06 -13.49
N VAL A 28 -22.73 17.03 -12.62
CA VAL A 28 -21.71 15.98 -12.60
C VAL A 28 -22.24 14.66 -13.14
N ILE A 29 -21.47 14.08 -14.08
CA ILE A 29 -21.67 12.69 -14.57
C ILE A 29 -20.49 11.85 -14.13
N LEU A 30 -20.79 10.78 -13.37
CA LEU A 30 -19.80 9.80 -12.88
C LEU A 30 -19.91 8.53 -13.72
N PHE A 31 -18.84 8.21 -14.46
CA PHE A 31 -18.73 6.96 -15.21
C PHE A 31 -18.02 5.88 -14.40
N GLU A 32 -18.63 4.72 -14.31
CA GLU A 32 -18.05 3.51 -13.74
C GLU A 32 -18.29 2.32 -14.67
N ARG A 33 -17.24 1.54 -14.92
CA ARG A 33 -17.33 0.35 -15.79
C ARG A 33 -18.03 -0.85 -15.15
N ASN A 34 -18.00 -0.91 -13.80
CA ASN A 34 -18.62 -1.99 -13.03
C ASN A 34 -20.01 -1.58 -12.54
N ASP A 35 -20.85 -2.57 -12.23
CA ASP A 35 -22.18 -2.34 -11.68
C ASP A 35 -22.14 -1.73 -10.26
N LYS A 36 -21.10 -2.03 -9.51
CA LYS A 36 -20.92 -1.56 -8.13
C LYS A 36 -19.75 -0.60 -8.01
N VAL A 37 -19.97 0.51 -7.28
CA VAL A 37 -18.91 1.47 -6.94
C VAL A 37 -18.02 0.97 -5.81
N GLY A 38 -16.85 1.57 -5.62
CA GLY A 38 -15.99 1.34 -4.45
C GLY A 38 -15.43 -0.08 -4.32
N ARG A 39 -15.38 -0.90 -5.39
CA ARG A 39 -14.99 -2.32 -5.31
C ARG A 39 -13.64 -2.55 -4.63
N LYS A 40 -12.65 -1.68 -4.87
CA LYS A 40 -11.33 -1.80 -4.23
C LYS A 40 -11.42 -1.44 -2.74
N ILE A 41 -12.26 -0.47 -2.34
CA ILE A 41 -12.50 -0.13 -0.93
C ILE A 41 -12.97 -1.36 -0.15
N MET A 42 -13.90 -2.15 -0.73
CA MET A 42 -14.49 -3.35 -0.11
C MET A 42 -13.47 -4.40 0.33
N ILE A 43 -12.30 -4.47 -0.31
CA ILE A 43 -11.26 -5.45 0.03
C ILE A 43 -10.14 -4.87 0.90
N THR A 44 -10.12 -3.56 1.12
CA THR A 44 -9.10 -2.91 1.97
C THR A 44 -9.26 -3.31 3.44
N GLY A 45 -8.14 -3.31 4.17
CA GLY A 45 -8.17 -3.66 5.60
C GLY A 45 -8.76 -5.05 5.89
N LYS A 46 -8.67 -6.01 4.97
CA LYS A 46 -9.30 -7.34 5.05
C LYS A 46 -10.83 -7.27 5.15
N GLY A 47 -11.45 -6.39 4.37
CA GLY A 47 -12.90 -6.18 4.35
C GLY A 47 -13.42 -5.21 5.42
N ARG A 48 -12.53 -4.63 6.24
CA ARG A 48 -12.90 -3.66 7.29
C ARG A 48 -12.81 -2.21 6.83
N CYS A 49 -12.03 -1.91 5.80
CA CYS A 49 -11.63 -0.60 5.31
C CYS A 49 -10.82 0.22 6.33
N ASN A 50 -9.51 0.27 6.17
CA ASN A 50 -8.67 1.24 6.90
C ASN A 50 -8.80 2.61 6.22
N VAL A 51 -9.76 3.42 6.68
CA VAL A 51 -10.25 4.64 6.02
C VAL A 51 -9.15 5.70 5.88
N THR A 52 -8.43 5.93 6.97
CA THR A 52 -7.33 6.90 7.05
C THR A 52 -6.39 6.52 8.19
N ASN A 53 -5.42 7.38 8.47
CA ASN A 53 -4.56 7.30 9.64
C ASN A 53 -4.78 8.57 10.50
N ALA A 54 -5.03 8.41 11.79
CA ALA A 54 -5.22 9.52 12.72
C ALA A 54 -3.91 10.28 13.03
N THR A 55 -3.11 10.53 12.00
CA THR A 55 -1.94 11.40 12.00
C THR A 55 -2.40 12.75 11.47
N PHE A 56 -2.50 13.75 12.35
CA PHE A 56 -3.13 15.04 12.01
C PHE A 56 -2.14 16.10 11.54
N ASP A 57 -0.86 15.88 11.73
CA ASP A 57 0.19 16.75 11.22
C ASP A 57 0.51 16.40 9.75
N THR A 58 0.40 17.38 8.86
CA THR A 58 0.62 17.21 7.41
C THR A 58 2.03 16.70 7.10
N LYS A 59 3.05 17.15 7.82
CA LYS A 59 4.43 16.69 7.62
C LYS A 59 4.55 15.20 7.94
N SER A 60 3.99 14.77 9.06
CA SER A 60 3.97 13.36 9.47
C SER A 60 3.17 12.48 8.49
N LEU A 61 2.10 13.01 7.86
CA LEU A 61 1.41 12.30 6.77
C LEU A 61 2.34 12.12 5.56
N ILE A 62 3.05 13.18 5.14
CA ILE A 62 3.99 13.17 4.02
C ILE A 62 5.15 12.20 4.26
N ASP A 63 5.67 12.10 5.48
CA ASP A 63 6.75 11.18 5.85
C ASP A 63 6.36 9.70 5.64
N ASN A 64 5.05 9.41 5.58
CA ASN A 64 4.52 8.09 5.24
C ASN A 64 4.27 7.87 3.74
N VAL A 65 4.65 8.83 2.90
CA VAL A 65 4.57 8.76 1.43
C VAL A 65 5.98 8.75 0.85
N PRO A 66 6.62 7.57 0.69
CA PRO A 66 8.02 7.47 0.27
C PRO A 66 8.26 7.91 -1.18
N ARG A 67 7.20 8.09 -1.98
CA ARG A 67 7.29 8.55 -3.36
C ARG A 67 6.45 9.80 -3.57
N ASN A 68 7.13 10.88 -3.97
CA ASN A 68 6.53 12.17 -4.33
C ASN A 68 5.65 12.80 -3.23
N GLY A 69 5.86 12.47 -1.95
CA GLY A 69 5.01 12.92 -0.85
C GLY A 69 4.83 14.44 -0.76
N ARG A 70 5.85 15.23 -1.11
CA ARG A 70 5.78 16.70 -1.11
C ARG A 70 4.71 17.26 -2.06
N PHE A 71 4.40 16.56 -3.14
CA PHE A 71 3.33 16.94 -4.07
C PHE A 71 1.96 17.02 -3.37
N LEU A 72 1.75 16.19 -2.34
CA LEU A 72 0.47 16.08 -1.63
C LEU A 72 0.25 17.14 -0.54
N TYR A 73 1.24 18.02 -0.31
CA TYR A 73 1.16 19.00 0.80
C TYR A 73 -0.13 19.83 0.76
N SER A 74 -0.46 20.41 -0.41
CA SER A 74 -1.69 21.20 -0.55
C SER A 74 -2.95 20.36 -0.37
N ALA A 75 -3.02 19.20 -1.01
CA ALA A 75 -4.18 18.30 -0.90
C ALA A 75 -4.44 17.84 0.53
N PHE A 76 -3.40 17.49 1.29
CA PHE A 76 -3.52 17.11 2.71
C PHE A 76 -3.85 18.29 3.62
N SER A 77 -3.45 19.52 3.23
CA SER A 77 -3.81 20.73 3.98
C SER A 77 -5.25 21.15 3.73
N GLU A 78 -5.80 20.89 2.54
CA GLU A 78 -7.18 21.21 2.18
C GLU A 78 -8.19 20.16 2.66
N PHE A 79 -7.78 18.89 2.69
CA PHE A 79 -8.59 17.77 3.16
C PHE A 79 -7.71 16.78 3.93
N SER A 80 -7.57 17.02 5.22
CA SER A 80 -6.70 16.30 6.13
C SER A 80 -7.29 14.96 6.59
N ALA A 81 -6.53 14.22 7.39
CA ALA A 81 -7.02 13.02 8.05
C ALA A 81 -8.17 13.33 9.04
N ARG A 82 -8.15 14.52 9.67
CA ARG A 82 -9.26 14.99 10.53
C ARG A 82 -10.51 15.19 9.68
N ASP A 83 -10.40 15.93 8.57
CA ASP A 83 -11.53 16.18 7.68
C ASP A 83 -12.11 14.90 7.11
N THR A 84 -11.26 13.90 6.83
CA THR A 84 -11.71 12.57 6.40
C THR A 84 -12.53 11.87 7.49
N MET A 85 -12.11 11.94 8.75
CA MET A 85 -12.85 11.34 9.86
C MET A 85 -14.19 12.06 10.06
N ASP A 86 -14.17 13.37 10.15
CA ASP A 86 -15.36 14.21 10.34
C ASP A 86 -16.36 13.98 9.19
N PHE A 87 -15.89 13.92 7.94
CA PHE A 87 -16.71 13.63 6.76
C PHE A 87 -17.49 12.32 6.86
N PHE A 88 -16.85 11.23 7.28
CA PHE A 88 -17.55 9.94 7.41
C PHE A 88 -18.47 9.91 8.62
N GLU A 89 -18.10 10.55 9.72
CA GLU A 89 -18.95 10.66 10.91
C GLU A 89 -20.21 11.50 10.62
N GLU A 90 -20.09 12.61 9.90
CA GLU A 90 -21.24 13.43 9.42
C GLU A 90 -22.18 12.63 8.49
N LEU A 91 -21.65 11.71 7.70
CA LEU A 91 -22.45 10.81 6.86
C LEU A 91 -23.09 9.66 7.64
N GLY A 92 -22.85 9.58 8.96
CA GLY A 92 -23.43 8.61 9.86
C GLY A 92 -22.63 7.32 10.03
N VAL A 93 -21.34 7.33 9.71
CA VAL A 93 -20.44 6.18 9.92
C VAL A 93 -19.50 6.46 11.10
N PRO A 94 -19.80 5.93 12.31
CA PRO A 94 -18.90 6.07 13.45
C PRO A 94 -17.55 5.40 13.20
N LEU A 95 -16.47 6.09 13.58
CA LEU A 95 -15.11 5.62 13.39
C LEU A 95 -14.42 5.29 14.71
N LYS A 96 -13.42 4.40 14.67
CA LYS A 96 -12.54 4.06 15.79
C LYS A 96 -11.09 4.09 15.36
N VAL A 97 -10.23 4.50 16.31
CA VAL A 97 -8.76 4.49 16.12
C VAL A 97 -8.18 3.25 16.78
N GLU A 98 -7.40 2.47 16.04
CA GLU A 98 -6.69 1.29 16.51
C GLU A 98 -5.18 1.54 16.59
N ARG A 99 -4.44 0.55 17.10
CA ARG A 99 -2.98 0.59 17.20
C ARG A 99 -2.34 1.07 15.89
N GLY A 100 -1.37 1.99 15.98
CA GLY A 100 -0.69 2.59 14.83
C GLY A 100 -1.54 3.65 14.12
N ASN A 101 -2.45 4.29 14.88
CA ASN A 101 -3.34 5.37 14.43
C ASN A 101 -4.24 4.97 13.24
N ARG A 102 -4.47 3.68 13.01
CA ARG A 102 -5.32 3.20 11.92
C ARG A 102 -6.78 3.45 12.24
N VAL A 103 -7.49 4.03 11.30
CA VAL A 103 -8.91 4.39 11.46
C VAL A 103 -9.78 3.40 10.72
N PHE A 104 -10.77 2.84 11.43
CA PHE A 104 -11.74 1.89 10.88
C PHE A 104 -13.16 2.30 11.25
N PRO A 105 -14.19 1.90 10.46
CA PRO A 105 -15.57 2.00 10.94
C PRO A 105 -15.75 1.12 12.18
N VAL A 106 -16.56 1.59 13.13
CA VAL A 106 -16.88 0.84 14.37
C VAL A 106 -17.47 -0.53 14.05
N SER A 107 -18.24 -0.63 12.98
CA SER A 107 -18.86 -1.86 12.48
C SER A 107 -17.87 -2.91 11.95
N ASP A 108 -16.61 -2.51 11.68
CA ASP A 108 -15.63 -3.34 10.97
C ASP A 108 -16.05 -3.80 9.55
N LYS A 109 -16.92 -3.03 8.89
CA LYS A 109 -17.44 -3.35 7.56
C LYS A 109 -17.10 -2.27 6.54
N ALA A 110 -16.34 -2.63 5.51
CA ALA A 110 -15.98 -1.73 4.42
C ALA A 110 -17.20 -1.21 3.63
N VAL A 111 -18.31 -1.95 3.65
CA VAL A 111 -19.54 -1.56 2.96
C VAL A 111 -20.09 -0.24 3.51
N ASP A 112 -20.00 0.04 4.80
CA ASP A 112 -20.52 1.28 5.39
C ASP A 112 -19.80 2.52 4.82
N ILE A 113 -18.51 2.40 4.55
CA ILE A 113 -17.73 3.46 3.90
C ILE A 113 -18.16 3.65 2.44
N VAL A 114 -18.38 2.55 1.71
CA VAL A 114 -18.84 2.61 0.32
C VAL A 114 -20.25 3.20 0.23
N ASP A 115 -21.16 2.81 1.14
CA ASP A 115 -22.52 3.31 1.19
C ASP A 115 -22.57 4.79 1.56
N ALA A 116 -21.71 5.24 2.49
CA ALA A 116 -21.58 6.66 2.82
C ALA A 116 -21.12 7.50 1.61
N LEU A 117 -20.09 7.05 0.89
CA LEU A 117 -19.63 7.71 -0.34
C LEU A 117 -20.72 7.70 -1.43
N ASN A 118 -21.44 6.58 -1.60
CA ASN A 118 -22.54 6.48 -2.56
C ASN A 118 -23.70 7.41 -2.17
N LYS A 119 -24.03 7.52 -0.88
CA LYS A 119 -24.99 8.50 -0.36
C LYS A 119 -24.55 9.93 -0.67
N PHE A 120 -23.27 10.24 -0.43
CA PHE A 120 -22.71 11.58 -0.68
C PHE A 120 -22.88 12.01 -2.14
N VAL A 121 -22.59 11.14 -3.12
CA VAL A 121 -22.77 11.46 -4.54
C VAL A 121 -24.26 11.54 -4.93
N THR A 122 -25.11 10.69 -4.35
CA THR A 122 -26.54 10.63 -4.68
C THR A 122 -27.29 11.88 -4.18
N VAL A 123 -27.07 12.27 -2.92
CA VAL A 123 -27.76 13.44 -2.33
C VAL A 123 -27.36 14.77 -2.97
N ASN A 124 -26.14 14.83 -3.54
CA ASN A 124 -25.67 15.99 -4.30
C ASN A 124 -26.04 15.93 -5.81
N GLY A 125 -26.87 14.98 -6.24
CA GLY A 125 -27.42 14.95 -7.59
C GLY A 125 -26.46 14.45 -8.69
N VAL A 126 -25.40 13.73 -8.33
CA VAL A 126 -24.47 13.15 -9.33
C VAL A 126 -25.19 12.10 -10.17
N LYS A 127 -25.10 12.25 -11.49
CA LYS A 127 -25.67 11.31 -12.47
C LYS A 127 -24.68 10.16 -12.70
N ARG A 128 -24.94 8.97 -12.20
CA ARG A 128 -24.08 7.80 -12.41
C ARG A 128 -24.44 7.11 -13.75
N LYS A 129 -23.41 6.74 -14.52
CA LYS A 129 -23.53 5.93 -15.74
C LYS A 129 -22.61 4.71 -15.64
N THR A 130 -23.20 3.52 -15.76
CA THR A 130 -22.45 2.26 -15.86
C THR A 130 -22.01 2.09 -17.30
N SER A 131 -20.81 2.57 -17.62
CA SER A 131 -20.18 2.46 -18.93
C SER A 131 -18.69 2.67 -18.81
N ARG A 132 -17.92 1.99 -19.67
CA ARG A 132 -16.48 2.18 -19.76
C ARG A 132 -16.16 3.36 -20.65
N VAL A 133 -15.41 4.32 -20.15
CA VAL A 133 -14.79 5.37 -20.97
C VAL A 133 -13.62 4.76 -21.73
N LYS A 134 -13.57 4.96 -23.05
CA LYS A 134 -12.55 4.43 -23.96
C LYS A 134 -11.45 5.45 -24.28
N SER A 135 -11.81 6.75 -24.41
CA SER A 135 -10.86 7.81 -24.75
C SER A 135 -11.36 9.16 -24.28
N LEU A 136 -10.44 10.10 -24.13
CA LEU A 136 -10.74 11.52 -23.96
C LEU A 136 -11.05 12.15 -25.31
N MET A 137 -11.85 13.21 -25.29
CA MET A 137 -12.06 14.13 -26.41
C MET A 137 -11.21 15.37 -26.16
N ILE A 138 -10.12 15.54 -26.91
CA ILE A 138 -9.18 16.65 -26.75
C ILE A 138 -9.14 17.45 -28.03
N SER A 139 -9.25 18.77 -27.93
CA SER A 139 -9.08 19.73 -29.03
C SER A 139 -8.38 20.99 -28.51
N ASP A 140 -7.40 21.47 -29.25
CA ASP A 140 -6.65 22.71 -28.97
C ASP A 140 -6.00 22.76 -27.59
N GLY A 141 -5.47 21.60 -27.14
CA GLY A 141 -4.84 21.42 -25.82
C GLY A 141 -5.82 21.50 -24.65
N GLU A 142 -7.09 21.20 -24.88
CA GLU A 142 -8.15 21.21 -23.87
C GLU A 142 -9.03 19.98 -23.98
N VAL A 143 -9.40 19.38 -22.82
CA VAL A 143 -10.38 18.30 -22.81
C VAL A 143 -11.79 18.86 -23.03
N ARG A 144 -12.58 18.20 -23.89
CA ARG A 144 -13.95 18.57 -24.26
C ARG A 144 -14.97 17.51 -23.87
N GLY A 145 -14.54 16.42 -23.26
CA GLY A 145 -15.41 15.32 -22.86
C GLY A 145 -14.75 13.96 -23.01
N VAL A 146 -15.58 12.92 -23.07
CA VAL A 146 -15.15 11.54 -23.20
C VAL A 146 -15.95 10.78 -24.25
N LYS A 147 -15.34 9.72 -24.80
CA LYS A 147 -16.01 8.73 -25.63
C LYS A 147 -16.08 7.41 -24.88
N THR A 148 -17.28 6.84 -24.81
CA THR A 148 -17.54 5.53 -24.16
C THR A 148 -17.33 4.36 -25.13
N GLU A 149 -17.28 3.14 -24.61
CA GLU A 149 -16.98 1.92 -25.37
C GLU A 149 -18.07 1.60 -26.42
N ASP A 150 -19.32 1.97 -26.16
CA ASP A 150 -20.46 1.90 -27.07
C ASP A 150 -20.42 2.97 -28.19
N GLY A 151 -19.38 3.83 -28.19
CA GLY A 151 -19.16 4.85 -29.20
C GLY A 151 -19.84 6.18 -28.95
N LEU A 152 -20.63 6.32 -27.87
CA LEU A 152 -21.27 7.59 -27.53
C LEU A 152 -20.25 8.63 -27.04
N ILE A 153 -20.51 9.88 -27.41
CA ILE A 153 -19.71 11.04 -27.00
C ILE A 153 -20.47 11.82 -25.92
N HIS A 154 -19.77 12.13 -24.84
CA HIS A 154 -20.27 12.95 -23.76
C HIS A 154 -19.40 14.19 -23.62
N TYR A 155 -19.95 15.37 -23.99
CA TYR A 155 -19.28 16.63 -23.85
C TYR A 155 -19.33 17.13 -22.41
N ALA A 156 -18.26 17.79 -21.98
CA ALA A 156 -18.12 18.41 -20.65
C ALA A 156 -17.14 19.57 -20.71
N ASP A 157 -17.26 20.48 -19.73
CA ASP A 157 -16.34 21.59 -19.53
C ASP A 157 -15.04 21.12 -18.85
N SER A 158 -15.09 20.03 -18.09
CA SER A 158 -13.92 19.43 -17.47
C SER A 158 -14.07 17.92 -17.26
N VAL A 159 -12.91 17.21 -17.16
CA VAL A 159 -12.85 15.76 -16.91
C VAL A 159 -11.87 15.47 -15.79
N ILE A 160 -12.32 14.70 -14.80
CA ILE A 160 -11.50 14.17 -13.71
C ILE A 160 -11.25 12.66 -13.93
N VAL A 161 -10.01 12.26 -14.10
CA VAL A 161 -9.58 10.87 -14.25
C VAL A 161 -9.23 10.28 -12.88
N ALA A 162 -10.04 9.36 -12.38
CA ALA A 162 -9.94 8.74 -11.05
C ALA A 162 -10.00 7.20 -11.13
N THR A 163 -9.37 6.62 -12.15
CA THR A 163 -9.49 5.21 -12.55
C THR A 163 -8.66 4.23 -11.73
N GLY A 164 -7.85 4.73 -10.78
CA GLY A 164 -6.90 3.91 -10.03
C GLY A 164 -5.69 3.47 -10.86
N GLY A 165 -4.92 2.52 -10.35
CA GLY A 165 -3.70 1.99 -10.95
C GLY A 165 -3.87 0.65 -11.67
N LEU A 166 -2.93 -0.29 -11.40
CA LEU A 166 -2.90 -1.65 -11.95
C LEU A 166 -3.10 -2.74 -10.90
N SER A 167 -3.09 -2.38 -9.61
CA SER A 167 -3.25 -3.33 -8.52
C SER A 167 -4.71 -3.79 -8.40
N TYR A 168 -4.93 -5.07 -8.09
CA TYR A 168 -6.26 -5.70 -8.01
C TYR A 168 -7.14 -5.46 -9.26
N PRO A 169 -6.72 -5.86 -10.47
CA PRO A 169 -7.41 -5.53 -11.72
C PRO A 169 -8.87 -6.02 -11.76
N LYS A 170 -9.20 -7.07 -11.00
CA LYS A 170 -10.60 -7.56 -10.86
C LYS A 170 -11.53 -6.53 -10.19
N THR A 171 -11.00 -5.50 -9.55
CA THR A 171 -11.81 -4.41 -8.97
C THR A 171 -12.13 -3.30 -9.97
N GLY A 172 -11.49 -3.29 -11.14
CA GLY A 172 -11.67 -2.30 -12.21
C GLY A 172 -10.41 -1.46 -12.50
N SER A 173 -9.35 -1.59 -11.69
CA SER A 173 -8.07 -0.88 -11.86
C SER A 173 -7.23 -1.55 -12.94
N THR A 174 -7.46 -1.21 -14.22
CA THR A 174 -6.83 -1.85 -15.38
C THR A 174 -5.87 -0.93 -16.15
N GLY A 175 -5.59 0.28 -15.61
CA GLY A 175 -4.66 1.22 -16.20
C GLY A 175 -5.25 2.09 -17.32
N ASP A 176 -6.57 2.14 -17.48
CA ASP A 176 -7.23 2.98 -18.49
C ASP A 176 -6.80 4.46 -18.36
N GLY A 177 -6.65 4.98 -17.13
CA GLY A 177 -6.21 6.34 -16.88
C GLY A 177 -4.81 6.66 -17.38
N TYR A 178 -3.92 5.68 -17.41
CA TYR A 178 -2.59 5.87 -18.02
C TYR A 178 -2.66 6.04 -19.54
N SER A 179 -3.61 5.38 -20.20
CA SER A 179 -3.87 5.57 -21.61
C SER A 179 -4.43 6.98 -21.88
N PHE A 180 -5.32 7.46 -21.01
CA PHE A 180 -5.86 8.82 -21.09
C PHE A 180 -4.78 9.88 -20.84
N ALA A 181 -3.92 9.66 -19.87
CA ALA A 181 -2.79 10.54 -19.60
C ALA A 181 -1.86 10.65 -20.81
N LYS A 182 -1.47 9.52 -21.41
CA LYS A 182 -0.64 9.50 -22.63
C LYS A 182 -1.32 10.19 -23.81
N GLN A 183 -2.65 10.02 -23.97
CA GLN A 183 -3.44 10.72 -25.00
C GLN A 183 -3.38 12.23 -24.82
N ALA A 184 -3.30 12.72 -23.56
CA ALA A 184 -3.17 14.14 -23.23
C ALA A 184 -1.70 14.65 -23.22
N GLY A 185 -0.74 13.82 -23.63
CA GLY A 185 0.67 14.16 -23.71
C GLY A 185 1.47 13.98 -22.42
N HIS A 186 0.86 13.40 -21.38
CA HIS A 186 1.54 13.17 -20.09
C HIS A 186 2.55 12.05 -20.14
N THR A 187 3.60 12.23 -19.38
CA THR A 187 4.54 11.18 -18.99
C THR A 187 3.88 10.25 -17.97
N VAL A 188 3.90 8.96 -18.25
CA VAL A 188 3.52 7.93 -17.28
C VAL A 188 4.77 7.18 -16.85
N THR A 189 5.17 7.36 -15.59
CA THR A 189 6.33 6.68 -15.03
C THR A 189 6.07 5.16 -14.93
N ALA A 190 7.14 4.36 -14.90
CA ALA A 190 7.03 2.91 -14.85
C ALA A 190 6.19 2.45 -13.66
N CYS A 191 5.10 1.73 -13.95
CA CYS A 191 4.21 1.19 -12.93
C CYS A 191 4.78 -0.12 -12.38
N LEU A 192 5.09 -0.14 -11.09
CA LEU A 192 5.66 -1.26 -10.36
C LEU A 192 4.73 -1.66 -9.21
N PRO A 193 4.78 -2.93 -8.77
CA PRO A 193 4.08 -3.34 -7.55
C PRO A 193 4.69 -2.65 -6.33
N SER A 194 3.86 -2.08 -5.46
CA SER A 194 4.24 -1.53 -4.16
C SER A 194 3.33 -2.11 -3.08
N LEU A 195 3.83 -2.21 -1.86
CA LEU A 195 3.18 -2.92 -0.76
C LEU A 195 2.83 -4.36 -1.17
N VAL A 196 3.82 -5.09 -1.61
CA VAL A 196 3.70 -6.42 -2.19
C VAL A 196 4.59 -7.43 -1.47
N ALA A 197 4.18 -8.70 -1.45
CA ALA A 197 4.99 -9.78 -0.91
C ALA A 197 6.22 -10.05 -1.80
N LEU A 198 7.24 -10.67 -1.22
CA LEU A 198 8.53 -10.94 -1.86
C LEU A 198 8.76 -12.44 -2.02
N GLU A 199 9.18 -12.85 -3.21
CA GLU A 199 9.68 -14.21 -3.43
C GLU A 199 11.15 -14.27 -3.01
N CYS A 200 11.49 -15.31 -2.22
CA CYS A 200 12.84 -15.51 -1.70
C CYS A 200 13.45 -16.80 -2.24
N ARG A 201 14.79 -16.85 -2.28
CA ARG A 201 15.56 -18.01 -2.73
C ARG A 201 15.45 -19.18 -1.74
N GLU A 202 15.36 -18.88 -0.46
CA GLU A 202 15.50 -19.85 0.63
C GLU A 202 14.27 -20.73 0.77
N GLY A 203 14.43 -22.02 0.49
CA GLY A 203 13.33 -23.02 0.54
C GLY A 203 12.71 -23.20 1.92
N PHE A 204 13.44 -22.83 2.99
CA PHE A 204 12.88 -22.90 4.36
C PHE A 204 11.70 -21.94 4.59
N CYS A 205 11.49 -20.97 3.73
CA CYS A 205 10.27 -20.14 3.79
C CYS A 205 9.02 -21.00 3.68
N GLY A 206 9.03 -22.01 2.80
CA GLY A 206 7.96 -22.99 2.68
C GLY A 206 7.78 -23.87 3.92
N GLU A 207 8.89 -24.26 4.56
CA GLU A 207 8.85 -25.04 5.83
C GLU A 207 8.21 -24.21 6.96
N ALA A 208 8.43 -22.88 6.95
CA ALA A 208 7.90 -21.95 7.93
C ALA A 208 6.56 -21.30 7.50
N MET A 209 5.92 -21.78 6.41
CA MET A 209 4.68 -21.21 5.88
C MET A 209 3.61 -21.04 6.96
N GLY A 210 2.99 -19.87 7.00
CA GLY A 210 1.96 -19.49 7.99
C GLY A 210 2.51 -18.95 9.31
N LEU A 211 3.83 -19.01 9.53
CA LEU A 211 4.43 -18.43 10.73
C LEU A 211 4.44 -16.90 10.62
N SER A 212 3.74 -16.21 11.52
CA SER A 212 3.91 -14.78 11.78
C SER A 212 4.96 -14.58 12.88
N LEU A 213 6.08 -13.93 12.52
CA LEU A 213 7.02 -13.42 13.51
C LEU A 213 6.53 -12.06 14.00
N ARG A 214 6.16 -11.99 15.26
CA ARG A 214 5.79 -10.75 15.95
C ARG A 214 6.99 -10.22 16.71
N ASN A 215 7.08 -8.86 16.81
CA ASN A 215 8.17 -8.20 17.54
C ASN A 215 9.57 -8.63 17.06
N CYS A 216 9.75 -8.74 15.76
CA CYS A 216 11.06 -8.89 15.12
C CYS A 216 11.51 -7.59 14.48
N ALA A 217 12.80 -7.44 14.23
CA ALA A 217 13.35 -6.34 13.46
C ALA A 217 13.89 -6.88 12.13
N LEU A 218 13.82 -6.05 11.10
CA LEU A 218 14.48 -6.38 9.83
C LEU A 218 15.27 -5.18 9.31
N LYS A 219 16.31 -5.49 8.56
CA LYS A 219 17.03 -4.54 7.71
C LYS A 219 17.15 -5.10 6.30
N ILE A 220 17.14 -4.22 5.31
CA ILE A 220 17.30 -4.56 3.90
C ILE A 220 18.53 -3.88 3.35
N ILE A 221 19.37 -4.69 2.72
CA ILE A 221 20.61 -4.25 2.10
C ILE A 221 20.47 -4.36 0.58
N ASP A 222 20.76 -3.29 -0.13
CA ASP A 222 21.01 -3.32 -1.58
C ASP A 222 22.44 -3.82 -1.81
N THR A 223 22.59 -5.02 -2.30
CA THR A 223 23.91 -5.67 -2.48
C THR A 223 24.79 -4.97 -3.50
N LYS A 224 24.21 -4.27 -4.47
CA LYS A 224 24.99 -3.50 -5.47
C LYS A 224 25.65 -2.26 -4.87
N THR A 225 25.01 -1.63 -3.89
CA THR A 225 25.50 -0.40 -3.27
C THR A 225 26.07 -0.61 -1.88
N GLY A 226 25.83 -1.77 -1.27
CA GLY A 226 26.14 -2.07 0.13
C GLY A 226 25.33 -1.26 1.14
N LYS A 227 24.35 -0.47 0.70
CA LYS A 227 23.59 0.43 1.57
C LYS A 227 22.39 -0.27 2.19
N GLN A 228 22.12 0.03 3.46
CA GLN A 228 20.86 -0.27 4.09
C GLN A 228 19.80 0.69 3.57
N ILE A 229 18.79 0.16 2.85
CA ILE A 229 17.72 0.96 2.23
C ILE A 229 16.46 1.04 3.08
N TYR A 230 16.29 0.12 4.04
CA TYR A 230 15.14 0.08 4.93
C TYR A 230 15.50 -0.64 6.23
N SER A 231 14.86 -0.24 7.33
CA SER A 231 14.90 -0.94 8.62
C SER A 231 13.61 -0.65 9.39
N TYR A 232 13.03 -1.68 9.99
CA TYR A 232 11.80 -1.53 10.75
C TYR A 232 11.66 -2.61 11.82
N PHE A 233 10.89 -2.30 12.86
CA PHE A 233 10.48 -3.23 13.90
C PHE A 233 8.98 -3.49 13.82
N GLY A 234 8.55 -4.78 13.82
CA GLY A 234 7.14 -5.09 13.70
C GLY A 234 6.86 -6.57 13.47
N GLU A 235 6.00 -6.86 12.49
CA GLU A 235 5.51 -8.19 12.17
C GLU A 235 5.77 -8.55 10.71
N MET A 236 6.21 -9.79 10.48
CA MET A 236 6.32 -10.40 9.14
C MET A 236 5.70 -11.80 9.12
N LEU A 237 5.35 -12.25 7.93
CA LEU A 237 4.72 -13.55 7.67
C LEU A 237 5.57 -14.36 6.68
N PHE A 238 5.84 -15.62 7.01
CA PHE A 238 6.40 -16.59 6.06
C PHE A 238 5.28 -17.17 5.17
N THR A 239 5.58 -17.32 3.90
CA THR A 239 4.70 -17.91 2.87
C THR A 239 5.45 -19.04 2.16
N HIS A 240 4.73 -19.82 1.35
CA HIS A 240 5.38 -20.90 0.57
C HIS A 240 6.40 -20.40 -0.47
N PHE A 241 6.32 -19.15 -0.88
CA PHE A 241 7.21 -18.55 -1.89
C PHE A 241 8.28 -17.61 -1.29
N GLY A 242 8.17 -17.24 -0.02
CA GLY A 242 9.06 -16.26 0.61
C GLY A 242 8.39 -15.57 1.78
N VAL A 243 8.27 -14.24 1.74
CA VAL A 243 7.82 -13.45 2.89
C VAL A 243 6.80 -12.38 2.52
N SER A 244 5.96 -12.03 3.50
CA SER A 244 4.89 -11.04 3.43
C SER A 244 4.70 -10.38 4.82
N GLY A 245 3.57 -9.73 5.04
CA GLY A 245 3.23 -9.06 6.30
C GLY A 245 3.59 -7.58 6.30
N PRO A 246 3.13 -6.82 7.30
CA PRO A 246 3.18 -5.35 7.27
C PRO A 246 4.57 -4.77 7.03
N MET A 247 5.61 -5.32 7.69
CA MET A 247 7.00 -4.85 7.48
C MET A 247 7.49 -5.10 6.07
N ILE A 248 7.23 -6.28 5.52
CA ILE A 248 7.69 -6.67 4.18
C ILE A 248 6.96 -5.85 3.12
N LEU A 249 5.65 -5.65 3.28
CA LEU A 249 4.87 -4.81 2.38
C LEU A 249 5.43 -3.39 2.34
N SER A 250 5.66 -2.76 3.49
CA SER A 250 6.26 -1.41 3.55
C SER A 250 7.68 -1.39 2.98
N ALA A 251 8.48 -2.42 3.26
CA ALA A 251 9.84 -2.55 2.75
C ALA A 251 9.90 -2.61 1.21
N SER A 252 8.92 -3.26 0.59
CA SER A 252 8.88 -3.40 -0.88
C SER A 252 8.79 -2.06 -1.61
N ALA A 253 8.21 -1.02 -0.99
CA ALA A 253 8.15 0.34 -1.53
C ALA A 253 9.53 1.00 -1.73
N HIS A 254 10.58 0.48 -1.07
CA HIS A 254 11.96 0.96 -1.20
C HIS A 254 12.80 0.19 -2.22
N MET A 255 12.31 -0.95 -2.72
CA MET A 255 13.05 -1.83 -3.65
C MET A 255 12.75 -1.47 -5.11
N ARG A 256 13.05 -0.24 -5.53
CA ARG A 256 12.60 0.32 -6.83
C ARG A 256 13.24 -0.32 -8.05
N ASN A 257 14.47 -0.79 -7.92
CA ASN A 257 15.22 -1.41 -9.02
C ASN A 257 15.33 -2.91 -8.77
N MET A 258 14.20 -3.62 -8.83
CA MET A 258 14.14 -5.05 -8.56
C MET A 258 14.90 -5.84 -9.62
N GLU A 259 15.92 -6.57 -9.15
CA GLU A 259 16.68 -7.56 -9.88
C GLU A 259 16.86 -8.78 -9.00
N PRO A 260 16.95 -10.00 -9.56
CA PRO A 260 17.17 -11.20 -8.75
C PRO A 260 18.43 -11.09 -7.89
N CYS A 261 18.30 -11.36 -6.60
CA CYS A 261 19.37 -11.34 -5.59
C CYS A 261 20.01 -9.96 -5.33
N ARG A 262 19.42 -8.88 -5.81
CA ARG A 262 19.88 -7.53 -5.50
C ARG A 262 19.63 -7.12 -4.06
N TYR A 263 18.55 -7.60 -3.47
CA TYR A 263 18.17 -7.23 -2.10
C TYR A 263 18.29 -8.42 -1.17
N GLU A 264 18.90 -8.17 -0.01
CA GLU A 264 19.01 -9.12 1.08
C GLU A 264 18.26 -8.58 2.30
N ILE A 265 17.43 -9.43 2.89
CA ILE A 265 16.70 -9.15 4.13
C ILE A 265 17.42 -9.88 5.26
N TYR A 266 17.72 -9.18 6.34
CA TYR A 266 18.24 -9.75 7.57
C TYR A 266 17.21 -9.55 8.67
N VAL A 267 16.74 -10.65 9.24
CA VAL A 267 15.70 -10.66 10.28
C VAL A 267 16.33 -10.94 11.63
N ASP A 268 16.17 -10.03 12.57
CA ASP A 268 16.46 -10.24 13.98
C ASP A 268 15.19 -10.73 14.67
N MET A 269 15.20 -11.99 15.08
CA MET A 269 14.06 -12.63 15.75
C MET A 269 14.01 -12.35 17.26
N LYS A 270 15.05 -11.73 17.83
CA LYS A 270 15.17 -11.38 19.26
C LYS A 270 15.75 -9.97 19.46
N PRO A 271 15.12 -8.92 18.90
CA PRO A 271 15.69 -7.56 18.95
C PRO A 271 15.82 -6.97 20.35
N ALA A 272 15.07 -7.48 21.32
CA ALA A 272 15.17 -7.05 22.72
C ALA A 272 16.43 -7.55 23.42
N LEU A 273 17.15 -8.54 22.83
CA LEU A 273 18.39 -9.08 23.36
C LEU A 273 19.54 -8.67 22.44
N ASP A 274 20.57 -8.05 23.00
CA ASP A 274 21.85 -7.90 22.32
C ASP A 274 22.58 -9.25 22.23
N ASP A 275 23.69 -9.30 21.51
CA ASP A 275 24.42 -10.54 21.24
C ASP A 275 24.92 -11.20 22.55
N GLU A 276 25.36 -10.41 23.54
CA GLU A 276 25.85 -10.89 24.82
C GLU A 276 24.72 -11.48 25.67
N LYS A 277 23.59 -10.80 25.75
CA LYS A 277 22.41 -11.29 26.48
C LYS A 277 21.81 -12.51 25.84
N LEU A 278 21.80 -12.61 24.49
CA LEU A 278 21.32 -13.79 23.80
C LEU A 278 22.27 -14.97 24.05
N ASP A 279 23.59 -14.78 23.97
CA ASP A 279 24.56 -15.84 24.26
C ASP A 279 24.44 -16.32 25.71
N ALA A 280 24.34 -15.43 26.68
CA ALA A 280 24.12 -15.77 28.08
C ALA A 280 22.80 -16.53 28.30
N ARG A 281 21.74 -16.14 27.56
CA ARG A 281 20.45 -16.87 27.60
C ARG A 281 20.60 -18.28 27.05
N ILE A 282 21.28 -18.46 25.91
CA ILE A 282 21.52 -19.77 25.32
C ILE A 282 22.33 -20.64 26.29
N LEU A 283 23.40 -20.11 26.92
CA LEU A 283 24.20 -20.81 27.89
C LEU A 283 23.39 -21.32 29.09
N ARG A 284 22.52 -20.49 29.64
CA ARG A 284 21.62 -20.86 30.73
C ARG A 284 20.71 -22.01 30.33
N GLU A 285 20.05 -21.91 29.19
CA GLU A 285 19.15 -22.94 28.68
C GLU A 285 19.91 -24.25 28.38
N MET A 286 21.18 -24.17 27.94
CA MET A 286 22.05 -25.35 27.76
C MET A 286 22.33 -26.05 29.07
N SER A 287 22.64 -25.31 30.15
CA SER A 287 22.94 -25.89 31.47
C SER A 287 21.71 -26.61 32.06
N GLU A 288 20.54 -26.00 31.91
CA GLU A 288 19.27 -26.56 32.41
C GLU A 288 18.76 -27.77 31.59
N ASN A 289 19.20 -27.87 30.32
CA ASN A 289 18.73 -28.91 29.39
C ASN A 289 19.87 -29.74 28.78
N SER A 290 20.95 -29.97 29.51
CA SER A 290 22.23 -30.51 29.02
C SER A 290 22.11 -31.77 28.16
N ASN A 291 21.22 -32.70 28.51
CA ASN A 291 21.03 -33.98 27.81
C ASN A 291 19.98 -33.93 26.67
N LYS A 292 19.25 -32.79 26.50
CA LYS A 292 18.24 -32.65 25.46
C LYS A 292 18.87 -32.25 24.12
N ALA A 293 18.18 -32.55 23.02
CA ALA A 293 18.59 -32.14 21.70
C ALA A 293 18.50 -30.59 21.58
N ILE A 294 19.39 -29.97 20.78
CA ILE A 294 19.47 -28.55 20.57
C ILE A 294 18.16 -27.96 20.04
N SER A 295 17.40 -28.71 19.24
CA SER A 295 16.09 -28.29 18.75
C SER A 295 15.09 -28.01 19.90
N ASN A 296 15.18 -28.73 21.02
CA ASN A 296 14.33 -28.46 22.18
C ASN A 296 14.72 -27.16 22.88
N LEU A 297 16.03 -26.86 22.96
CA LEU A 297 16.52 -25.59 23.49
C LEU A 297 16.06 -24.42 22.61
N VAL A 298 16.24 -24.52 21.27
CA VAL A 298 15.82 -23.49 20.34
C VAL A 298 14.31 -23.27 20.39
N GLY A 299 13.53 -24.33 20.72
CA GLY A 299 12.08 -24.23 20.94
C GLY A 299 11.67 -23.37 22.14
N LEU A 300 12.58 -23.14 23.12
CA LEU A 300 12.35 -22.16 24.20
C LEU A 300 12.55 -20.69 23.75
N LEU A 301 13.23 -20.50 22.63
CA LEU A 301 13.55 -19.18 22.08
C LEU A 301 12.69 -18.82 20.89
N LEU A 302 12.36 -19.75 20.01
CA LEU A 302 11.74 -19.51 18.72
C LEU A 302 10.45 -20.33 18.52
N PRO A 303 9.53 -19.86 17.66
CA PRO A 303 8.36 -20.63 17.26
C PRO A 303 8.76 -21.94 16.55
N ARG A 304 7.94 -22.98 16.73
CA ARG A 304 8.20 -24.35 16.25
C ARG A 304 8.59 -24.45 14.78
N ALA A 305 7.90 -23.70 13.90
CA ALA A 305 8.08 -23.81 12.46
C ALA A 305 9.46 -23.33 11.96
N ILE A 306 10.18 -22.48 12.72
CA ILE A 306 11.49 -21.94 12.31
C ILE A 306 12.67 -22.64 13.02
N ILE A 307 12.42 -23.54 13.97
CA ILE A 307 13.48 -24.20 14.78
C ILE A 307 14.44 -24.95 13.87
N ASN A 308 13.93 -25.92 13.08
CA ASN A 308 14.77 -26.76 12.22
C ASN A 308 15.54 -25.96 11.16
N PRO A 309 14.92 -25.00 10.46
CA PRO A 309 15.66 -24.07 9.60
C PRO A 309 16.81 -23.35 10.30
N VAL A 310 16.59 -22.77 11.48
CA VAL A 310 17.62 -22.03 12.23
C VAL A 310 18.77 -22.94 12.67
N VAL A 311 18.48 -24.12 13.21
CA VAL A 311 19.51 -25.08 13.63
C VAL A 311 20.35 -25.52 12.42
N ARG A 312 19.71 -25.87 11.31
CA ARG A 312 20.38 -26.27 10.05
C ARG A 312 21.27 -25.15 9.50
N LEU A 313 20.76 -23.90 9.43
CA LEU A 313 21.51 -22.74 8.95
C LEU A 313 22.69 -22.39 9.87
N SER A 314 22.63 -22.75 11.15
CA SER A 314 23.74 -22.58 12.09
C SER A 314 24.84 -23.67 11.93
N GLY A 315 24.65 -24.63 11.00
CA GLY A 315 25.56 -25.74 10.78
C GLY A 315 25.56 -26.77 11.91
N ILE A 316 24.43 -26.87 12.64
CA ILE A 316 24.26 -27.79 13.77
C ILE A 316 23.27 -28.89 13.38
N LYS A 317 23.54 -30.12 13.81
CA LYS A 317 22.59 -31.24 13.62
C LYS A 317 21.49 -31.15 14.66
N ASN A 318 20.22 -31.34 14.26
CA ASN A 318 19.07 -31.28 15.18
C ASN A 318 19.18 -32.22 16.38
N SER A 319 19.86 -33.36 16.20
CA SER A 319 20.10 -34.39 17.25
C SER A 319 21.25 -34.06 18.18
N THR A 320 22.06 -33.03 17.93
CA THR A 320 23.17 -32.61 18.79
C THR A 320 22.61 -32.30 20.18
N LYS A 321 23.22 -32.91 21.22
CA LYS A 321 22.83 -32.61 22.61
C LYS A 321 23.40 -31.27 23.05
N CYS A 322 22.69 -30.58 23.94
CA CYS A 322 23.09 -29.26 24.43
C CYS A 322 24.50 -29.26 25.03
N ASN A 323 24.87 -30.33 25.80
CA ASN A 323 26.21 -30.46 26.38
C ASN A 323 27.34 -30.76 25.37
N GLN A 324 27.00 -31.06 24.11
CA GLN A 324 27.97 -31.31 23.04
C GLN A 324 28.18 -30.07 22.14
N LEU A 325 27.38 -28.99 22.35
CA LEU A 325 27.46 -27.78 21.56
C LEU A 325 28.76 -27.03 21.89
N THR A 326 29.58 -26.79 20.86
CA THR A 326 30.82 -25.99 21.00
C THR A 326 30.50 -24.53 21.15
N LYS A 327 31.49 -23.74 21.62
CA LYS A 327 31.36 -22.28 21.73
C LYS A 327 31.14 -21.62 20.36
N GLU A 328 31.78 -22.14 19.34
CA GLU A 328 31.67 -21.67 17.95
C GLU A 328 30.27 -21.95 17.37
N GLU A 329 29.73 -23.14 17.61
CA GLU A 329 28.38 -23.50 17.18
C GLU A 329 27.33 -22.66 17.88
N ARG A 330 27.49 -22.42 19.19
CA ARG A 330 26.62 -21.53 19.96
C ARG A 330 26.63 -20.10 19.40
N LYS A 331 27.82 -19.56 19.07
CA LYS A 331 27.93 -18.23 18.46
C LYS A 331 27.25 -18.17 17.08
N ARG A 332 27.43 -19.22 16.24
CA ARG A 332 26.72 -19.30 14.96
C ARG A 332 25.21 -19.37 15.13
N LEU A 333 24.74 -20.12 16.15
CA LEU A 333 23.31 -20.18 16.46
C LEU A 333 22.76 -18.78 16.88
N ALA A 334 23.45 -18.11 17.79
CA ALA A 334 23.07 -16.77 18.22
C ALA A 334 23.07 -15.78 17.02
N HIS A 335 24.11 -15.84 16.18
CA HIS A 335 24.19 -15.02 14.96
C HIS A 335 23.03 -15.30 14.00
N THR A 336 22.68 -16.57 13.77
CA THR A 336 21.56 -16.93 12.88
C THR A 336 20.23 -16.44 13.43
N ILE A 337 20.02 -16.48 14.75
CA ILE A 337 18.81 -15.93 15.40
C ILE A 337 18.70 -14.42 15.21
N LYS A 338 19.83 -13.72 15.24
CA LYS A 338 19.91 -12.25 15.10
C LYS A 338 19.95 -11.77 13.64
N ASN A 339 20.38 -12.62 12.72
CA ASN A 339 20.62 -12.26 11.33
C ASN A 339 20.11 -13.36 10.37
N LEU A 340 18.85 -13.77 10.51
CA LEU A 340 18.26 -14.72 9.58
C LEU A 340 18.19 -14.07 8.19
N LYS A 341 19.01 -14.59 7.26
CA LYS A 341 19.16 -14.02 5.92
C LYS A 341 18.12 -14.59 4.96
N LEU A 342 17.53 -13.71 4.15
CA LEU A 342 16.69 -14.03 3.02
C LEU A 342 17.17 -13.24 1.78
N THR A 343 17.25 -13.91 0.65
CA THR A 343 17.67 -13.33 -0.64
C THR A 343 16.44 -13.12 -1.52
N VAL A 344 16.14 -11.88 -1.86
CA VAL A 344 14.97 -11.54 -2.66
C VAL A 344 15.21 -11.87 -4.12
N LEU A 345 14.31 -12.63 -4.73
CA LEU A 345 14.33 -12.97 -6.16
C LEU A 345 13.52 -11.97 -6.98
N ARG A 346 12.30 -11.67 -6.53
CA ARG A 346 11.37 -10.76 -7.23
C ARG A 346 10.18 -10.35 -6.35
N PHE A 347 9.47 -9.36 -6.80
CA PHE A 347 8.13 -9.06 -6.30
C PHE A 347 7.12 -10.14 -6.69
N ARG A 348 6.08 -10.32 -5.89
CA ARG A 348 4.85 -10.96 -6.39
C ARG A 348 4.21 -10.09 -7.48
N PRO A 349 3.37 -10.67 -8.37
CA PRO A 349 2.73 -9.92 -9.45
C PRO A 349 2.01 -8.65 -8.99
N ILE A 350 2.00 -7.61 -9.84
CA ILE A 350 1.34 -6.34 -9.56
C ILE A 350 -0.16 -6.50 -9.25
N SER A 351 -0.78 -7.56 -9.78
CA SER A 351 -2.17 -7.91 -9.48
C SER A 351 -2.43 -8.30 -8.03
N GLU A 352 -1.37 -8.67 -7.28
CA GLU A 352 -1.41 -9.01 -5.86
C GLU A 352 -0.94 -7.85 -4.96
N ALA A 353 -0.39 -6.79 -5.55
CA ALA A 353 0.09 -5.61 -4.83
C ALA A 353 -1.08 -4.84 -4.21
N VAL A 354 -0.87 -4.25 -3.04
CA VAL A 354 -1.88 -3.39 -2.40
C VAL A 354 -2.06 -2.11 -3.21
N ILE A 355 -0.96 -1.55 -3.74
CA ILE A 355 -0.94 -0.29 -4.49
C ILE A 355 0.02 -0.39 -5.68
N THR A 356 -0.21 0.41 -6.70
CA THR A 356 0.71 0.66 -7.81
C THR A 356 1.65 1.79 -7.43
N SER A 357 2.96 1.62 -7.58
CA SER A 357 3.96 2.70 -7.57
C SER A 357 4.26 3.10 -9.00
N GLY A 358 4.29 4.39 -9.30
CA GLY A 358 4.32 4.90 -10.66
C GLY A 358 2.95 5.41 -11.11
N GLY A 359 2.90 6.14 -12.20
CA GLY A 359 1.68 6.74 -12.73
C GLY A 359 1.95 8.06 -13.45
N VAL A 360 0.97 8.95 -13.51
CA VAL A 360 1.09 10.28 -14.12
C VAL A 360 2.10 11.11 -13.35
N ASP A 361 3.09 11.64 -14.05
CA ASP A 361 4.17 12.44 -13.45
C ASP A 361 3.61 13.66 -12.71
N VAL A 362 3.91 13.75 -11.41
CA VAL A 362 3.45 14.85 -10.55
C VAL A 362 3.97 16.22 -10.98
N ASN A 363 5.10 16.29 -11.69
CA ASN A 363 5.66 17.54 -12.18
C ASN A 363 4.78 18.18 -13.25
N GLU A 364 3.94 17.39 -13.92
CA GLU A 364 3.02 17.81 -14.97
C GLU A 364 1.62 18.13 -14.43
N LEU A 365 1.42 18.06 -13.11
CA LEU A 365 0.16 18.35 -12.43
C LEU A 365 0.29 19.55 -11.48
N SER A 366 -0.80 20.26 -11.28
CA SER A 366 -0.93 21.29 -10.25
C SER A 366 -1.12 20.61 -8.86
N PRO A 367 -0.26 20.84 -7.87
CA PRO A 367 -0.41 20.23 -6.55
C PRO A 367 -1.59 20.78 -5.74
N LYS A 368 -2.18 21.89 -6.15
CA LYS A 368 -3.35 22.50 -5.49
C LYS A 368 -4.68 21.96 -6.05
N THR A 369 -4.77 21.89 -7.38
CA THR A 369 -6.03 21.59 -8.08
C THR A 369 -6.08 20.20 -8.67
N MET A 370 -4.95 19.48 -8.72
CA MET A 370 -4.79 18.22 -9.45
C MET A 370 -4.98 18.37 -10.96
N GLU A 371 -5.00 19.59 -11.51
CA GLU A 371 -5.15 19.88 -12.92
C GLU A 371 -3.88 19.60 -13.71
N SER A 372 -4.04 19.08 -14.90
CA SER A 372 -2.98 18.92 -15.89
C SER A 372 -2.38 20.28 -16.30
N LYS A 373 -1.06 20.37 -16.34
CA LYS A 373 -0.35 21.53 -16.92
C LYS A 373 -0.23 21.45 -18.44
N LEU A 374 -0.56 20.29 -19.04
CA LEU A 374 -0.41 19.99 -20.47
C LEU A 374 -1.72 20.07 -21.24
N CYS A 375 -2.84 19.75 -20.56
CA CYS A 375 -4.17 19.73 -21.16
C CYS A 375 -5.14 20.43 -20.21
N ARG A 376 -5.68 21.58 -20.64
CA ARG A 376 -6.59 22.40 -19.82
C ARG A 376 -7.86 21.62 -19.47
N ASN A 377 -8.41 21.88 -18.27
CA ASN A 377 -9.64 21.28 -17.76
C ASN A 377 -9.59 19.76 -17.57
N LEU A 378 -8.39 19.13 -17.66
CA LEU A 378 -8.16 17.73 -17.36
C LEU A 378 -7.53 17.60 -15.97
N TYR A 379 -8.09 16.74 -15.11
CA TYR A 379 -7.65 16.53 -13.73
C TYR A 379 -7.36 15.05 -13.49
N PHE A 380 -6.46 14.76 -12.55
CA PHE A 380 -6.14 13.41 -12.14
C PHE A 380 -6.27 13.28 -10.63
N ALA A 381 -6.85 12.18 -10.11
CA ALA A 381 -7.02 11.97 -8.68
C ALA A 381 -6.82 10.50 -8.25
N GLY A 382 -6.21 10.31 -7.09
CA GLY A 382 -5.95 8.99 -6.52
C GLY A 382 -4.76 8.27 -7.14
N GLU A 383 -4.80 6.94 -7.12
CA GLU A 383 -3.70 6.03 -7.47
C GLU A 383 -3.22 6.13 -8.94
N VAL A 384 -3.93 6.84 -9.80
CA VAL A 384 -3.48 7.11 -11.18
C VAL A 384 -2.28 8.06 -11.23
N ILE A 385 -2.11 8.89 -10.19
CA ILE A 385 -0.98 9.81 -10.01
C ILE A 385 0.22 9.03 -9.47
N ASP A 386 1.45 9.42 -9.84
CA ASP A 386 2.69 8.82 -9.35
C ASP A 386 2.97 9.17 -7.88
N VAL A 387 2.11 8.69 -6.98
CA VAL A 387 2.25 8.78 -5.53
C VAL A 387 1.81 7.46 -4.89
N ASP A 388 2.58 6.96 -3.93
CA ASP A 388 2.20 5.80 -3.14
C ASP A 388 2.73 5.90 -1.71
N ALA A 389 1.93 5.46 -0.75
CA ALA A 389 2.21 5.55 0.68
C ALA A 389 2.29 4.16 1.31
N TYR A 390 2.80 4.09 2.55
CA TYR A 390 2.81 2.86 3.34
C TYR A 390 1.41 2.34 3.64
N THR A 391 1.37 1.11 4.18
CA THR A 391 0.13 0.57 4.77
C THR A 391 -0.27 1.40 5.99
N GLY A 392 -1.57 1.45 6.30
CA GLY A 392 -2.03 2.15 7.50
C GLY A 392 -3.13 3.19 7.28
N GLY A 393 -3.76 3.21 6.10
CA GLY A 393 -4.82 4.16 5.74
C GLY A 393 -4.36 5.31 4.84
N PHE A 394 -3.05 5.50 4.68
CA PHE A 394 -2.48 6.63 3.94
C PHE A 394 -2.88 6.67 2.46
N ASN A 395 -2.96 5.52 1.77
CA ASN A 395 -3.35 5.49 0.36
C ASN A 395 -4.81 5.87 0.12
N LEU A 396 -5.71 5.56 1.06
CA LEU A 396 -7.09 6.04 1.00
C LEU A 396 -7.15 7.53 1.32
N GLN A 397 -6.34 8.02 2.27
CA GLN A 397 -6.22 9.46 2.52
C GLN A 397 -5.77 10.21 1.27
N ILE A 398 -4.75 9.71 0.54
CA ILE A 398 -4.33 10.27 -0.75
C ILE A 398 -5.50 10.33 -1.73
N ALA A 399 -6.27 9.24 -1.83
CA ALA A 399 -7.40 9.17 -2.74
C ALA A 399 -8.50 10.19 -2.38
N PHE A 400 -8.80 10.36 -1.10
CA PHE A 400 -9.81 11.32 -0.64
C PHE A 400 -9.32 12.77 -0.81
N SER A 401 -8.09 13.08 -0.39
CA SER A 401 -7.55 14.45 -0.46
C SER A 401 -7.37 14.92 -1.91
N THR A 402 -6.84 14.08 -2.80
CA THR A 402 -6.68 14.43 -4.22
C THR A 402 -8.02 14.46 -4.94
N GLY A 403 -8.97 13.59 -4.56
CA GLY A 403 -10.33 13.62 -5.07
C GLY A 403 -11.07 14.89 -4.66
N PHE A 404 -10.93 15.29 -3.38
CA PHE A 404 -11.48 16.55 -2.87
C PHE A 404 -10.88 17.74 -3.63
N ALA A 405 -9.55 17.84 -3.74
CA ALA A 405 -8.88 18.94 -4.44
C ALA A 405 -9.32 19.06 -5.91
N ALA A 406 -9.39 17.93 -6.64
CA ALA A 406 -9.86 17.92 -8.02
C ALA A 406 -11.33 18.32 -8.16
N GLY A 407 -12.20 17.85 -7.25
CA GLY A 407 -13.62 18.23 -7.23
C GLY A 407 -13.87 19.68 -6.83
N ASN A 408 -13.08 20.19 -5.88
CA ASN A 408 -13.20 21.56 -5.38
C ASN A 408 -12.71 22.62 -6.40
N ALA A 409 -11.84 22.22 -7.30
CA ALA A 409 -11.32 23.06 -8.37
C ALA A 409 -12.32 23.31 -9.54
N GLN A 410 -13.47 22.65 -9.54
CA GLN A 410 -14.48 22.77 -10.60
C GLN A 410 -15.39 23.99 -10.36
#